data_6c6402812ff6ef475e48ea379cc2a9c3
#
_entry.id   6c6402812ff6ef475e48ea379cc2a9c3
#
_cell.length_a   1.000
_cell.length_b   1.000
_cell.length_c   1.000
_cell.angle_alpha   90.00
_cell.angle_beta   90.00
_cell.angle_gamma   90.00
#
_symmetry.space_group_name_H-M   'P 1'
#
loop_
_entity.id
_entity.type
_entity.pdbx_description
1 polymer ?
#
loop_
_entity_poly.entity_id
_entity_poly.type
_entity_poly.pdbx_seq_one_letter_code
_entity_poly.pdbx_strand_id
1 'polypeptide(L)'
;SVVPLIPADFPYPVVLVQHMPKGFTGSLAARLNELSPLRVKEACDGEPLRPGTLYIAMGGKQCQLIQKRPGEYYISEKDAEARGGLKPCADIFYESLVNTSLDKIYSIVLTGMGSDATKGIQLLKQTKKVEVVAQDRESCVVYGMPRAAALAGIVDEMVPLTEITKTMLKRIGV
;
A
#
# COMPACT_ATOMS: atom_id res chain seq x y z
N SER A 1 13.43 -6.43 -2.06
CA SER A 1 13.37 -6.13 -3.46
C SER A 1 12.70 -4.81 -3.78
N VAL A 2 11.52 -4.47 -3.22
CA VAL A 2 10.90 -3.16 -3.47
C VAL A 2 11.27 -2.17 -2.37
N VAL A 3 10.92 -2.47 -1.13
CA VAL A 3 11.09 -1.57 0.03
C VAL A 3 12.54 -1.18 0.27
N PRO A 4 13.54 -2.09 0.22
CA PRO A 4 14.94 -1.71 0.44
C PRO A 4 15.53 -0.73 -0.59
N LEU A 5 14.85 -0.52 -1.69
CA LEU A 5 15.28 0.41 -2.75
C LEU A 5 14.69 1.82 -2.59
N ILE A 6 13.79 2.03 -1.63
CA ILE A 6 13.22 3.35 -1.33
C ILE A 6 14.27 4.14 -0.52
N PRO A 7 14.66 5.36 -0.95
CA PRO A 7 15.67 6.13 -0.24
C PRO A 7 15.21 6.62 1.14
N ALA A 8 16.17 6.84 2.05
CA ALA A 8 15.91 7.26 3.42
C ALA A 8 15.21 8.63 3.51
N ASP A 9 15.48 9.51 2.56
CA ASP A 9 14.90 10.86 2.47
C ASP A 9 13.62 10.93 1.64
N PHE A 10 12.96 9.78 1.41
CA PHE A 10 11.70 9.72 0.67
C PHE A 10 10.67 10.67 1.31
N PRO A 11 10.10 11.62 0.53
CA PRO A 11 9.37 12.75 1.10
C PRO A 11 7.92 12.45 1.52
N TYR A 12 7.46 11.23 1.34
CA TYR A 12 6.08 10.84 1.63
C TYR A 12 6.01 9.65 2.58
N PRO A 13 4.90 9.50 3.32
CA PRO A 13 4.63 8.26 4.02
C PRO A 13 4.25 7.14 3.04
N VAL A 14 4.56 5.92 3.41
CA VAL A 14 4.20 4.73 2.64
C VAL A 14 3.40 3.79 3.54
N VAL A 15 2.30 3.25 3.03
CA VAL A 15 1.54 2.21 3.71
C VAL A 15 1.58 0.94 2.88
N LEU A 16 1.98 -0.15 3.52
CA LEU A 16 2.01 -1.48 2.93
C LEU A 16 0.90 -2.33 3.53
N VAL A 17 -0.01 -2.80 2.71
CA VAL A 17 -1.01 -3.80 3.10
C VAL A 17 -0.54 -5.15 2.56
N GLN A 18 -0.12 -6.01 3.46
CA GLN A 18 0.34 -7.38 3.17
C GLN A 18 -0.65 -8.37 3.77
N HIS A 19 -1.11 -9.32 2.99
CA HIS A 19 -2.01 -10.37 3.47
C HIS A 19 -1.24 -11.35 4.37
N MET A 20 -1.22 -11.06 5.66
CA MET A 20 -0.53 -11.85 6.67
C MET A 20 -1.36 -11.94 7.95
N PRO A 21 -1.31 -13.07 8.66
CA PRO A 21 -2.01 -13.21 9.93
C PRO A 21 -1.36 -12.40 11.05
N LYS A 22 -2.11 -12.24 12.13
CA LYS A 22 -1.65 -11.60 13.37
C LYS A 22 -0.29 -12.17 13.84
N GLY A 23 0.60 -11.27 14.23
CA GLY A 23 1.93 -11.61 14.75
C GLY A 23 3.02 -11.66 13.69
N PHE A 24 2.68 -11.89 12.41
CA PHE A 24 3.69 -11.98 11.35
C PHE A 24 4.08 -10.62 10.78
N THR A 25 3.19 -9.63 10.82
CA THR A 25 3.49 -8.29 10.29
C THR A 25 4.53 -7.54 11.12
N GLY A 26 4.58 -7.77 12.41
CA GLY A 26 5.65 -7.22 13.27
C GLY A 26 7.02 -7.77 12.90
N SER A 27 7.13 -9.07 12.68
CA SER A 27 8.39 -9.71 12.24
C SER A 27 8.82 -9.23 10.86
N LEU A 28 7.88 -9.07 9.94
CA LEU A 28 8.15 -8.51 8.61
C LEU A 28 8.68 -7.08 8.72
N ALA A 29 8.06 -6.25 9.55
CA ALA A 29 8.47 -4.87 9.76
C ALA A 29 9.91 -4.79 10.29
N ALA A 30 10.24 -5.60 11.31
CA ALA A 30 11.59 -5.65 11.85
C ALA A 30 12.61 -6.04 10.79
N ARG A 31 12.31 -7.06 10.00
CA ARG A 31 13.21 -7.54 8.95
C ARG A 31 13.40 -6.51 7.83
N LEU A 32 12.32 -5.89 7.36
CA LEU A 32 12.41 -4.86 6.34
C LEU A 32 13.16 -3.62 6.85
N ASN A 33 12.96 -3.27 8.12
CA ASN A 33 13.68 -2.14 8.72
C ASN A 33 15.19 -2.35 8.74
N GLU A 34 15.65 -3.57 9.02
CA GLU A 34 17.09 -3.92 8.96
C GLU A 34 17.66 -3.80 7.54
N LEU A 35 16.86 -4.12 6.52
CA LEU A 35 17.30 -4.19 5.13
C LEU A 35 17.13 -2.88 4.36
N SER A 36 16.44 -1.90 4.92
CA SER A 36 16.01 -0.71 4.20
C SER A 36 16.64 0.56 4.77
N PRO A 37 17.01 1.53 3.93
CA PRO A 37 17.40 2.84 4.41
C PRO A 37 16.22 3.63 4.96
N LEU A 38 15.02 3.37 4.45
CA LEU A 38 13.77 3.94 4.93
C LEU A 38 13.40 3.31 6.29
N ARG A 39 12.81 4.12 7.18
CA ARG A 39 12.27 3.59 8.42
C ARG A 39 11.05 2.71 8.12
N VAL A 40 11.04 1.49 8.64
CA VAL A 40 9.93 0.55 8.48
C VAL A 40 9.42 0.12 9.84
N LYS A 41 8.11 0.14 10.03
CA LYS A 41 7.46 -0.30 11.28
C LYS A 41 6.10 -0.92 11.01
N GLU A 42 5.64 -1.76 11.94
CA GLU A 42 4.23 -2.16 11.98
C GLU A 42 3.38 -0.96 12.41
N ALA A 43 2.26 -0.74 11.74
CA ALA A 43 1.35 0.35 12.04
C ALA A 43 0.69 0.17 13.42
N CYS A 44 0.53 1.27 14.15
CA CYS A 44 -0.16 1.32 15.43
C CYS A 44 -1.41 2.19 15.33
N ASP A 45 -2.47 1.79 16.03
CA ASP A 45 -3.69 2.59 16.09
C ASP A 45 -3.42 4.00 16.63
N GLY A 46 -3.93 5.00 15.94
CA GLY A 46 -3.84 6.40 16.36
C GLY A 46 -2.53 7.11 16.05
N GLU A 47 -1.54 6.45 15.44
CA GLU A 47 -0.27 7.12 15.13
C GLU A 47 -0.38 8.03 13.89
N PRO A 48 0.34 9.17 13.88
CA PRO A 48 0.36 10.05 12.73
C PRO A 48 1.20 9.47 11.59
N LEU A 49 0.76 9.69 10.36
CA LEU A 49 1.56 9.41 9.18
C LEU A 49 2.69 10.44 9.02
N ARG A 50 3.92 9.95 8.89
CA ARG A 50 5.09 10.81 8.72
C ARG A 50 5.86 10.47 7.45
N PRO A 51 6.36 11.47 6.72
CA PRO A 51 7.28 11.24 5.59
C PRO A 51 8.49 10.40 6.02
N GLY A 52 9.04 9.62 5.09
CA GLY A 52 10.22 8.81 5.34
C GLY A 52 9.98 7.56 6.17
N THR A 53 8.74 7.21 6.41
CA THR A 53 8.36 6.02 7.18
C THR A 53 7.39 5.16 6.37
N LEU A 54 7.64 3.86 6.35
CA LEU A 54 6.75 2.85 5.82
C LEU A 54 6.04 2.14 6.97
N TYR A 55 4.72 2.14 6.91
CA TYR A 55 3.83 1.52 7.89
C TYR A 55 3.25 0.24 7.31
N ILE A 56 3.47 -0.88 7.98
CA ILE A 56 2.87 -2.16 7.58
C ILE A 56 1.56 -2.33 8.33
N ALA A 57 0.44 -2.43 7.61
CA ALA A 57 -0.86 -2.69 8.19
C ALA A 57 -0.82 -3.95 9.07
N MET A 58 -1.40 -3.87 10.27
CA MET A 58 -1.31 -4.94 11.25
C MET A 58 -2.14 -6.16 10.85
N GLY A 59 -1.50 -7.33 10.78
CA GLY A 59 -2.19 -8.60 10.56
C GLY A 59 -3.26 -8.86 11.64
N GLY A 60 -4.44 -9.33 11.20
CA GLY A 60 -5.56 -9.58 12.11
C GLY A 60 -6.38 -8.33 12.45
N LYS A 61 -6.10 -7.20 11.81
CA LYS A 61 -6.88 -5.95 11.95
C LYS A 61 -7.20 -5.35 10.58
N GLN A 62 -8.15 -4.43 10.55
CA GLN A 62 -8.40 -3.62 9.35
C GLN A 62 -7.76 -2.24 9.53
N CYS A 63 -6.94 -1.87 8.55
CA CYS A 63 -6.23 -0.61 8.53
C CYS A 63 -6.99 0.43 7.72
N GLN A 64 -7.14 1.62 8.28
CA GLN A 64 -7.77 2.77 7.62
C GLN A 64 -6.95 4.03 7.88
N LEU A 65 -7.13 5.03 7.04
CA LEU A 65 -6.58 6.36 7.27
C LEU A 65 -7.69 7.28 7.79
N ILE A 66 -7.39 8.02 8.85
CA ILE A 66 -8.29 9.01 9.43
C ILE A 66 -7.64 10.38 9.25
N GLN A 67 -8.42 11.32 8.76
CA GLN A 67 -8.02 12.73 8.71
C GLN A 67 -8.67 13.48 9.86
N LYS A 68 -7.87 14.16 10.68
CA LYS A 68 -8.35 15.04 11.75
C LYS A 68 -8.50 16.49 11.27
N ARG A 69 -7.53 16.94 10.47
CA ARG A 69 -7.51 18.26 9.81
C ARG A 69 -6.86 18.11 8.43
N PRO A 70 -7.04 19.06 7.50
CA PRO A 70 -6.30 19.03 6.25
C PRO A 70 -4.79 18.89 6.48
N GLY A 71 -4.17 17.87 5.87
CA GLY A 71 -2.74 17.56 6.04
C GLY A 71 -2.38 16.76 7.30
N GLU A 72 -3.32 16.44 8.17
CA GLU A 72 -3.10 15.65 9.39
C GLU A 72 -3.77 14.29 9.26
N TYR A 73 -2.99 13.25 8.96
CA TYR A 73 -3.48 11.91 8.75
C TYR A 73 -2.95 10.96 9.82
N TYR A 74 -3.83 10.07 10.28
CA TYR A 74 -3.55 9.09 11.34
C TYR A 74 -3.98 7.71 10.91
N ILE A 75 -3.22 6.71 11.34
CA ILE A 75 -3.58 5.31 11.11
C ILE A 75 -4.65 4.89 12.11
N SER A 76 -5.64 4.15 11.61
CA SER A 76 -6.61 3.43 12.42
C SER A 76 -6.41 1.94 12.19
N GLU A 77 -6.15 1.21 13.26
CA GLU A 77 -6.11 -0.26 13.26
C GLU A 77 -7.25 -0.77 14.13
N LYS A 78 -8.28 -1.35 13.51
CA LYS A 78 -9.47 -1.83 14.19
C LYS A 78 -9.63 -3.32 14.09
N ASP A 79 -10.12 -3.92 15.17
CA ASP A 79 -10.54 -5.31 15.17
C ASP A 79 -11.94 -5.41 14.53
N ALA A 80 -11.96 -5.27 13.21
CA ALA A 80 -13.15 -5.38 12.40
C ALA A 80 -13.17 -6.73 11.67
N GLU A 81 -14.30 -7.06 11.06
CA GLU A 81 -14.44 -8.31 10.33
C GLU A 81 -13.55 -8.38 9.09
N ALA A 82 -13.15 -9.59 8.73
CA ALA A 82 -12.48 -9.86 7.47
C ALA A 82 -13.44 -9.58 6.30
N ARG A 83 -12.90 -9.03 5.22
CA ARG A 83 -13.64 -8.87 3.97
C ARG A 83 -13.08 -9.84 2.94
N GLY A 84 -13.92 -10.74 2.42
CA GLY A 84 -13.45 -11.78 1.50
C GLY A 84 -12.38 -12.67 2.09
N GLY A 85 -12.40 -12.90 3.40
CA GLY A 85 -11.39 -13.64 4.13
C GLY A 85 -10.12 -12.85 4.43
N LEU A 86 -10.03 -11.56 4.06
CA LEU A 86 -8.83 -10.74 4.21
C LEU A 86 -8.92 -9.78 5.41
N LYS A 87 -7.88 -9.80 6.22
CA LYS A 87 -7.73 -8.96 7.41
C LYS A 87 -6.21 -8.82 7.72
N PRO A 88 -5.53 -7.80 7.17
CA PRO A 88 -6.05 -6.60 6.52
C PRO A 88 -6.50 -6.83 5.07
N CYS A 89 -7.41 -5.96 4.62
CA CYS A 89 -7.90 -5.90 3.26
C CYS A 89 -7.52 -4.55 2.65
N ALA A 90 -6.85 -4.57 1.50
CA ALA A 90 -6.39 -3.35 0.84
C ALA A 90 -7.56 -2.49 0.33
N ASP A 91 -8.63 -3.11 -0.15
CA ASP A 91 -9.83 -2.36 -0.57
C ASP A 91 -10.38 -1.47 0.55
N ILE A 92 -10.42 -1.98 1.79
CA ILE A 92 -10.86 -1.19 2.95
C ILE A 92 -9.93 0.00 3.19
N PHE A 93 -8.63 -0.20 3.06
CA PHE A 93 -7.68 0.91 3.22
C PHE A 93 -7.89 1.98 2.14
N TYR A 94 -7.97 1.59 0.87
CA TYR A 94 -8.21 2.53 -0.23
C TYR A 94 -9.54 3.27 -0.08
N GLU A 95 -10.61 2.58 0.31
CA GLU A 95 -11.91 3.19 0.57
C GLU A 95 -11.81 4.30 1.62
N SER A 96 -10.99 4.12 2.65
CA SER A 96 -10.80 5.12 3.71
C SER A 96 -10.16 6.42 3.21
N LEU A 97 -9.48 6.40 2.08
CA LEU A 97 -8.85 7.59 1.49
C LEU A 97 -9.84 8.49 0.74
N VAL A 98 -11.01 7.97 0.37
CA VAL A 98 -11.99 8.68 -0.49
C VAL A 98 -12.41 10.02 0.09
N ASN A 99 -12.69 10.07 1.39
CA ASN A 99 -13.19 11.27 2.07
C ASN A 99 -12.08 12.11 2.71
N THR A 100 -10.83 11.85 2.37
CA THR A 100 -9.69 12.65 2.83
C THR A 100 -9.41 13.82 1.89
N SER A 101 -8.59 14.77 2.33
CA SER A 101 -8.12 15.88 1.48
C SER A 101 -6.92 15.51 0.60
N LEU A 102 -6.48 14.25 0.61
CA LEU A 102 -5.47 13.78 -0.33
C LEU A 102 -5.97 13.95 -1.75
N ASP A 103 -5.18 14.55 -2.61
CA ASP A 103 -5.54 14.79 -4.01
C ASP A 103 -4.84 13.81 -4.96
N LYS A 104 -3.68 13.29 -4.58
CA LYS A 104 -2.90 12.37 -5.40
C LYS A 104 -2.37 11.20 -4.57
N ILE A 105 -2.55 10.01 -5.11
CA ILE A 105 -2.08 8.75 -4.51
C ILE A 105 -1.26 7.97 -5.55
N TYR A 106 -0.15 7.41 -5.12
CA TYR A 106 0.65 6.48 -5.90
C TYR A 106 0.48 5.08 -5.33
N SER A 107 0.06 4.15 -6.16
CA SER A 107 -0.22 2.77 -5.77
C SER A 107 0.71 1.80 -6.48
N ILE A 108 1.16 0.81 -5.73
CA ILE A 108 1.90 -0.32 -6.27
C ILE A 108 1.11 -1.59 -5.98
N VAL A 109 0.86 -2.39 -7.02
CA VAL A 109 0.17 -3.68 -6.90
C VAL A 109 1.17 -4.78 -7.25
N LEU A 110 1.51 -5.58 -6.25
CA LEU A 110 2.49 -6.66 -6.38
C LEU A 110 1.81 -8.03 -6.45
N THR A 111 2.62 -9.05 -6.75
CA THR A 111 2.21 -10.45 -6.74
C THR A 111 1.27 -10.78 -5.58
N GLY A 112 0.22 -11.52 -5.84
CA GLY A 112 -0.75 -11.93 -4.83
C GLY A 112 -1.94 -12.63 -5.46
N MET A 113 -2.58 -13.49 -4.67
CA MET A 113 -3.79 -14.20 -5.07
C MET A 113 -5.02 -13.32 -4.90
N GLY A 114 -6.01 -13.48 -5.78
CA GLY A 114 -7.27 -12.74 -5.72
C GLY A 114 -7.24 -11.39 -6.41
N SER A 115 -8.11 -10.49 -5.98
CA SER A 115 -8.36 -9.21 -6.63
C SER A 115 -8.38 -8.01 -5.67
N ASP A 116 -7.91 -8.19 -4.44
CA ASP A 116 -7.84 -7.11 -3.46
C ASP A 116 -7.08 -5.91 -4.02
N ALA A 117 -7.42 -4.72 -3.60
CA ALA A 117 -6.98 -3.41 -4.08
C ALA A 117 -7.70 -2.91 -5.34
N THR A 118 -8.15 -3.76 -6.25
CA THR A 118 -8.76 -3.33 -7.52
C THR A 118 -10.00 -2.47 -7.32
N LYS A 119 -10.97 -2.94 -6.52
CA LYS A 119 -12.21 -2.19 -6.28
C LYS A 119 -11.97 -0.90 -5.50
N GLY A 120 -11.08 -0.94 -4.52
CA GLY A 120 -10.73 0.24 -3.73
C GLY A 120 -10.06 1.32 -4.58
N ILE A 121 -9.13 0.94 -5.46
CA ILE A 121 -8.48 1.87 -6.39
C ILE A 121 -9.49 2.41 -7.41
N GLN A 122 -10.37 1.57 -7.95
CA GLN A 122 -11.42 2.03 -8.87
C GLN A 122 -12.29 3.12 -8.23
N LEU A 123 -12.72 2.89 -6.99
CA LEU A 123 -13.51 3.87 -6.25
C LEU A 123 -12.72 5.17 -6.04
N LEU A 124 -11.48 5.06 -5.65
CA LEU A 124 -10.61 6.20 -5.38
C LEU A 124 -10.35 7.05 -6.63
N LYS A 125 -10.19 6.42 -7.78
CA LYS A 125 -10.00 7.09 -9.08
C LYS A 125 -11.20 7.95 -9.51
N GLN A 126 -12.38 7.75 -8.94
CA GLN A 126 -13.56 8.57 -9.25
C GLN A 126 -13.42 10.02 -8.76
N THR A 127 -12.66 10.24 -7.69
CA THR A 127 -12.54 11.56 -7.03
C THR A 127 -11.11 12.04 -6.86
N LYS A 128 -10.12 11.19 -7.06
CA LYS A 128 -8.71 11.50 -6.82
C LYS A 128 -7.83 11.05 -7.98
N LYS A 129 -6.66 11.68 -8.09
CA LYS A 129 -5.62 11.23 -9.02
C LYS A 129 -4.88 10.05 -8.40
N VAL A 130 -4.96 8.91 -9.02
CA VAL A 130 -4.25 7.70 -8.59
C VAL A 130 -3.40 7.18 -9.73
N GLU A 131 -2.10 7.14 -9.54
CA GLU A 131 -1.18 6.47 -10.46
C GLU A 131 -0.86 5.08 -9.94
N VAL A 132 -1.00 4.07 -10.80
CA VAL A 132 -0.86 2.67 -10.45
C VAL A 132 0.24 2.02 -11.27
N VAL A 133 1.25 1.50 -10.58
CA VAL A 133 2.29 0.64 -11.16
C VAL A 133 2.03 -0.78 -10.67
N ALA A 134 1.95 -1.73 -11.58
CA ALA A 134 1.72 -3.13 -11.23
C ALA A 134 2.89 -4.00 -11.69
N GLN A 135 3.12 -5.07 -10.93
CA GLN A 135 4.11 -6.08 -11.26
C GLN A 135 3.65 -6.87 -12.47
N ASP A 136 4.56 -7.10 -13.42
CA ASP A 136 4.25 -7.87 -14.62
C ASP A 136 4.06 -9.37 -14.33
N ARG A 137 3.49 -10.07 -15.30
CA ARG A 137 3.18 -11.49 -15.18
C ARG A 137 4.43 -12.34 -14.98
N GLU A 138 5.49 -12.07 -15.76
CA GLU A 138 6.70 -12.90 -15.80
C GLU A 138 7.44 -12.91 -14.46
N SER A 139 7.43 -11.80 -13.71
CA SER A 139 8.10 -11.69 -12.43
C SER A 139 7.21 -12.02 -11.23
N CYS A 140 5.88 -12.22 -11.44
CA CYS A 140 4.97 -12.61 -10.38
C CYS A 140 5.11 -14.09 -10.02
N VAL A 141 5.09 -14.37 -8.71
CA VAL A 141 4.88 -15.75 -8.22
C VAL A 141 3.42 -16.15 -8.45
N VAL A 142 2.48 -15.26 -8.12
CA VAL A 142 1.05 -15.43 -8.37
C VAL A 142 0.52 -14.17 -9.06
N TYR A 143 0.14 -14.30 -10.33
CA TYR A 143 -0.39 -13.20 -11.13
C TYR A 143 -1.90 -13.06 -10.95
N GLY A 144 -2.34 -12.79 -9.70
CA GLY A 144 -3.76 -12.60 -9.36
C GLY A 144 -4.11 -11.14 -9.19
N MET A 145 -3.58 -10.48 -8.17
CA MET A 145 -3.86 -9.07 -7.88
C MET A 145 -3.43 -8.13 -9.02
N PRO A 146 -2.21 -8.22 -9.56
CA PRO A 146 -1.85 -7.38 -10.71
C PRO A 146 -2.71 -7.64 -11.94
N ARG A 147 -3.08 -8.90 -12.19
CA ARG A 147 -3.96 -9.26 -13.30
C ARG A 147 -5.34 -8.63 -13.15
N ALA A 148 -5.95 -8.71 -11.97
CA ALA A 148 -7.25 -8.12 -11.70
C ALA A 148 -7.23 -6.59 -11.93
N ALA A 149 -6.19 -5.92 -11.47
CA ALA A 149 -5.99 -4.49 -11.69
C ALA A 149 -5.85 -4.16 -13.18
N ALA A 150 -5.08 -4.95 -13.94
CA ALA A 150 -4.90 -4.78 -15.36
C ALA A 150 -6.22 -4.96 -16.14
N LEU A 151 -6.98 -6.01 -15.82
CA LEU A 151 -8.28 -6.28 -16.45
C LEU A 151 -9.32 -5.19 -16.15
N ALA A 152 -9.23 -4.57 -14.97
CA ALA A 152 -10.09 -3.46 -14.59
C ALA A 152 -9.71 -2.13 -15.25
N GLY A 153 -8.59 -2.07 -15.97
CA GLY A 153 -8.12 -0.86 -16.66
C GLY A 153 -7.58 0.22 -15.74
N ILE A 154 -7.19 -0.11 -14.51
CA ILE A 154 -6.70 0.88 -13.54
C ILE A 154 -5.18 1.00 -13.48
N VAL A 155 -4.43 0.18 -14.22
CA VAL A 155 -2.96 0.18 -14.20
C VAL A 155 -2.42 1.16 -15.24
N ASP A 156 -1.54 2.05 -14.82
CA ASP A 156 -0.86 3.00 -15.69
C ASP A 156 0.39 2.41 -16.34
N GLU A 157 1.09 1.54 -15.62
CA GLU A 157 2.31 0.91 -16.11
C GLU A 157 2.54 -0.45 -15.44
N MET A 158 2.89 -1.46 -16.25
CA MET A 158 3.30 -2.77 -15.76
C MET A 158 4.78 -2.98 -16.01
N VAL A 159 5.51 -3.36 -14.98
CA VAL A 159 6.97 -3.52 -15.05
C VAL A 159 7.41 -4.74 -14.24
N PRO A 160 8.60 -5.31 -14.54
CA PRO A 160 9.18 -6.37 -13.73
C PRO A 160 9.40 -5.91 -12.28
N LEU A 161 9.41 -6.86 -11.36
CA LEU A 161 9.64 -6.59 -9.92
C LEU A 161 10.88 -5.72 -9.67
N THR A 162 11.95 -5.94 -10.43
CA THR A 162 13.20 -5.20 -10.32
C THR A 162 13.10 -3.72 -10.71
N GLU A 163 12.08 -3.35 -11.49
CA GLU A 163 11.88 -1.99 -11.98
C GLU A 163 10.78 -1.22 -11.21
N ILE A 164 10.04 -1.88 -10.33
CA ILE A 164 8.89 -1.29 -9.62
C ILE A 164 9.28 0.00 -8.90
N THR A 165 10.28 -0.05 -8.03
CA THR A 165 10.65 1.11 -7.21
C THR A 165 11.15 2.26 -8.08
N LYS A 166 12.04 1.98 -9.02
CA LYS A 166 12.57 2.98 -9.95
C LYS A 166 11.46 3.67 -10.75
N THR A 167 10.53 2.88 -11.27
CA THR A 167 9.39 3.39 -12.04
C THR A 167 8.51 4.30 -11.18
N MET A 168 8.20 3.87 -9.97
CA MET A 168 7.37 4.67 -9.07
C MET A 168 8.07 5.96 -8.64
N LEU A 169 9.36 5.91 -8.28
CA LEU A 169 10.13 7.11 -7.94
C LEU A 169 10.15 8.11 -9.08
N LYS A 170 10.33 7.64 -10.31
CA LYS A 170 10.28 8.49 -11.51
C LYS A 170 8.91 9.16 -11.68
N ARG A 171 7.81 8.43 -11.47
CA ARG A 171 6.45 8.96 -11.56
C ARG A 171 6.16 10.00 -10.47
N ILE A 172 6.68 9.77 -9.28
CA ILE A 172 6.58 10.72 -8.16
C ILE A 172 7.42 11.99 -8.40
N GLY A 173 8.52 11.85 -9.13
CA GLY A 173 9.44 12.95 -9.40
C GLY A 173 10.53 13.12 -8.33
N VAL A 174 10.93 12.03 -7.73
CA VAL A 174 11.98 12.01 -6.71
C VAL A 174 13.11 11.05 -7.08
#